data_ff59303773b4984ca557c7bc0fba2390
#
_entry.id   ff59303773b4984ca557c7bc0fba2390
#
_cell.length_a   1.000
_cell.length_b   1.000
_cell.length_c   1.000
_cell.angle_alpha   90.00
_cell.angle_beta   90.00
_cell.angle_gamma   90.00
#
_symmetry.space_group_name_H-M   'P 1'
#
loop_
_entity.id
_entity.type
_entity.pdbx_description
1 polymer ?
#
loop_
_entity_poly.entity_id
_entity_poly.type
_entity_poly.pdbx_seq_one_letter_code
_entity_poly.pdbx_strand_id
1 'polypeptide(L)'
;MLNPEKLIKELTLKEKIQILSGYDAWYTHKIERLNIPSLKMSDGPNGVRGDGKSGKSSACFPCAISVGSTWNMELVNELGQELGNEAKVKSCLLYTSPSPRDA
;
A
#
# COMPACT_ATOMS: atom_id res chain seq x y z
N MET A 1 20.80 4.84 5.86
CA MET A 1 19.84 4.93 4.74
C MET A 1 20.21 3.88 3.70
N LEU A 2 19.26 3.06 3.27
CA LEU A 2 19.50 2.04 2.24
C LEU A 2 19.78 2.74 0.90
N ASN A 3 20.85 2.33 0.22
CA ASN A 3 21.19 2.84 -1.10
C ASN A 3 20.66 1.85 -2.17
N PRO A 4 19.62 2.21 -2.94
CA PRO A 4 19.00 1.29 -3.88
C PRO A 4 19.94 0.79 -4.97
N GLU A 5 20.82 1.64 -5.50
CA GLU A 5 21.76 1.27 -6.56
C GLU A 5 22.77 0.21 -6.09
N LYS A 6 23.25 0.34 -4.85
CA LYS A 6 24.14 -0.63 -4.23
C LYS A 6 23.39 -1.95 -4.01
N LEU A 7 22.19 -1.88 -3.45
CA LEU A 7 21.38 -3.07 -3.16
C LEU A 7 21.06 -3.86 -4.43
N ILE A 8 20.71 -3.18 -5.54
CA ILE A 8 20.41 -3.82 -6.81
C ILE A 8 21.60 -4.64 -7.34
N LYS A 9 22.83 -4.16 -7.12
CA LYS A 9 24.05 -4.88 -7.52
C LYS A 9 24.34 -6.09 -6.63
N GLU A 10 24.00 -6.01 -5.36
CA GLU A 10 24.23 -7.08 -4.38
C GLU A 10 23.15 -8.16 -4.39
N LEU A 11 21.93 -7.84 -4.87
CA LEU A 11 20.84 -8.80 -4.98
C LEU A 11 21.13 -9.87 -6.04
N THR A 12 20.95 -11.13 -5.66
CA THR A 12 20.94 -12.25 -6.60
C THR A 12 19.69 -12.21 -7.48
N LEU A 13 19.71 -12.89 -8.62
CA LEU A 13 18.54 -12.97 -9.50
C LEU A 13 17.31 -13.55 -8.76
N LYS A 14 17.52 -14.58 -7.95
CA LYS A 14 16.44 -15.17 -7.14
C LYS A 14 15.82 -14.16 -6.18
N GLU A 15 16.62 -13.40 -5.47
CA GLU A 15 16.15 -12.37 -4.54
C GLU A 15 15.41 -11.24 -5.27
N LYS A 16 15.87 -10.83 -6.44
CA LYS A 16 15.16 -9.88 -7.30
C LYS A 16 13.77 -10.37 -7.68
N ILE A 17 13.66 -11.64 -8.10
CA ILE A 17 12.39 -12.28 -8.43
C ILE A 17 11.48 -12.34 -7.19
N GLN A 18 12.02 -12.71 -6.03
CA GLN A 18 11.26 -12.76 -4.79
C GLN A 18 10.66 -11.40 -4.41
N ILE A 19 11.44 -10.32 -4.50
CA ILE A 19 10.94 -8.97 -4.20
C ILE A 19 9.78 -8.58 -5.14
N LEU A 20 9.85 -8.97 -6.41
CA LEU A 20 8.83 -8.65 -7.41
C LEU A 20 7.57 -9.52 -7.29
N SER A 21 7.69 -10.74 -6.77
CA SER A 21 6.56 -11.68 -6.72
C SER A 21 5.65 -11.54 -5.50
N GLY A 22 6.07 -10.79 -4.48
CA GLY A 22 5.37 -10.74 -3.20
C GLY A 22 5.52 -12.02 -2.36
N TYR A 23 5.41 -11.89 -1.06
CA TYR A 23 5.40 -13.02 -0.12
C TYR A 23 4.00 -13.60 0.04
N ASP A 24 3.02 -12.73 0.18
CA ASP A 24 1.59 -13.06 0.21
C ASP A 24 0.78 -11.89 -0.41
N ALA A 25 -0.52 -11.89 -0.21
CA ALA A 25 -1.41 -10.86 -0.76
C ALA A 25 -1.08 -9.42 -0.31
N TRP A 26 -0.39 -9.26 0.82
CA TRP A 26 -0.21 -7.95 1.47
C TRP A 26 1.24 -7.60 1.79
N TYR A 27 2.18 -8.53 1.66
CA TYR A 27 3.55 -8.34 2.08
C TYR A 27 4.54 -8.66 0.97
N THR A 28 5.62 -7.89 0.90
CA THR A 28 6.78 -8.25 0.08
C THR A 28 7.69 -9.24 0.81
N HIS A 29 8.52 -9.96 0.08
CA HIS A 29 9.58 -10.75 0.69
C HIS A 29 10.59 -9.85 1.41
N LYS A 30 11.01 -10.26 2.61
CA LYS A 30 12.20 -9.70 3.26
C LYS A 30 13.46 -10.36 2.70
N ILE A 31 14.56 -9.61 2.61
CA ILE A 31 15.88 -10.14 2.27
C ILE A 31 16.81 -9.86 3.45
N GLU A 32 16.86 -10.81 4.38
CA GLU A 32 17.60 -10.63 5.65
C GLU A 32 19.07 -10.32 5.44
N ARG A 33 19.73 -10.99 4.49
CA ARG A 33 21.15 -10.80 4.17
C ARG A 33 21.53 -9.35 3.84
N LEU A 34 20.58 -8.60 3.28
CA LEU A 34 20.78 -7.20 2.87
C LEU A 34 20.00 -6.22 3.74
N ASN A 35 19.42 -6.68 4.84
CA ASN A 35 18.55 -5.89 5.72
C ASN A 35 17.41 -5.17 4.97
N ILE A 36 16.86 -5.81 3.93
CA ILE A 36 15.68 -5.32 3.23
C ILE A 36 14.45 -5.83 3.98
N PRO A 37 13.65 -4.95 4.59
CA PRO A 37 12.47 -5.36 5.34
C PRO A 37 11.35 -5.83 4.42
N SER A 38 10.43 -6.62 4.94
CA SER A 38 9.13 -6.85 4.31
C SER A 38 8.30 -5.58 4.40
N LEU A 39 7.72 -5.18 3.29
CA LEU A 39 6.84 -4.02 3.21
C LEU A 39 5.39 -4.50 3.21
N LYS A 40 4.55 -3.89 4.04
CA LYS A 40 3.11 -4.11 4.01
C LYS A 40 2.47 -3.17 2.99
N MET A 41 1.63 -3.74 2.15
CA MET A 41 0.81 -3.02 1.18
C MET A 41 -0.66 -3.13 1.55
N SER A 42 -1.47 -2.25 1.05
CA SER A 42 -2.92 -2.34 1.14
C SER A 42 -3.56 -1.67 -0.07
N ASP A 43 -4.84 -1.92 -0.24
CA ASP A 43 -5.67 -1.29 -1.24
C ASP A 43 -7.04 -0.92 -0.66
N GLY A 44 -7.94 -0.50 -1.49
CA GLY A 44 -9.34 -0.23 -1.18
C GLY A 44 -9.78 1.15 -1.65
N PRO A 45 -10.75 1.25 -2.56
CA PRO A 45 -11.19 2.53 -3.12
C PRO A 45 -11.95 3.39 -2.11
N ASN A 46 -12.59 2.76 -1.11
CA ASN A 46 -13.48 3.43 -0.17
C ASN A 46 -12.98 3.32 1.28
N GLY A 47 -11.73 2.94 1.47
CA GLY A 47 -11.11 2.74 2.79
C GLY A 47 -9.96 1.76 2.71
N VAL A 48 -9.00 1.88 3.62
CA VAL A 48 -7.81 1.02 3.65
C VAL A 48 -8.20 -0.38 4.10
N ARG A 49 -8.16 -1.36 3.20
CA ARG A 49 -8.46 -2.74 3.55
C ARG A 49 -7.48 -3.25 4.62
N GLY A 50 -8.01 -4.01 5.54
CA GLY A 50 -7.18 -4.78 6.47
C GLY A 50 -6.73 -6.09 5.84
N ASP A 51 -5.78 -6.74 6.49
CA ASP A 51 -5.30 -8.06 6.10
C ASP A 51 -6.27 -9.21 6.46
N GLY A 52 -7.47 -8.89 6.91
CA GLY A 52 -8.49 -9.86 7.34
C GLY A 52 -8.11 -10.69 8.58
N LYS A 53 -6.84 -10.71 8.96
CA LYS A 53 -6.31 -11.50 10.07
C LYS A 53 -6.17 -10.68 11.35
N SER A 54 -5.93 -9.37 11.22
CA SER A 54 -5.70 -8.50 12.39
C SER A 54 -6.96 -8.09 13.11
N GLY A 55 -8.15 -8.34 12.55
CA GLY A 55 -9.43 -7.89 13.12
C GLY A 55 -9.61 -6.38 13.21
N LYS A 56 -8.67 -5.60 12.65
CA LYS A 56 -8.75 -4.15 12.64
C LYS A 56 -9.79 -3.68 11.63
N SER A 57 -10.79 -2.94 12.12
CA SER A 57 -11.78 -2.29 11.27
C SER A 57 -11.16 -1.22 10.39
N SER A 58 -11.83 -0.90 9.31
CA SER A 58 -11.49 0.20 8.40
C SER A 58 -12.65 1.18 8.35
N ALA A 59 -12.34 2.46 8.19
CA ALA A 59 -13.34 3.44 7.80
C ALA A 59 -13.89 3.06 6.42
N CYS A 60 -15.19 3.27 6.21
CA CYS A 60 -15.82 3.10 4.91
C CYS A 60 -16.26 4.47 4.42
N PHE A 61 -15.52 5.03 3.50
CA PHE A 61 -15.84 6.30 2.86
C PHE A 61 -16.83 6.09 1.71
N PRO A 62 -17.56 7.12 1.30
CA PRO A 62 -18.44 7.06 0.14
C PRO A 62 -17.68 6.65 -1.13
N CYS A 63 -18.39 6.06 -2.08
CA CYS A 63 -17.79 5.66 -3.36
C CYS A 63 -17.28 6.89 -4.14
N ALA A 64 -16.33 6.66 -5.05
CA ALA A 64 -15.66 7.73 -5.78
C ALA A 64 -16.60 8.64 -6.57
N ILE A 65 -17.68 8.09 -7.13
CA ILE A 65 -18.73 8.89 -7.82
C ILE A 65 -19.41 9.86 -6.86
N SER A 66 -19.74 9.40 -5.64
CA SER A 66 -20.37 10.25 -4.61
C SER A 66 -19.43 11.36 -4.17
N VAL A 67 -18.15 11.03 -3.92
CA VAL A 67 -17.13 12.01 -3.55
C VAL A 67 -16.90 13.02 -4.68
N GLY A 68 -16.76 12.55 -5.91
CA GLY A 68 -16.56 13.39 -7.10
C GLY A 68 -17.72 14.31 -7.39
N SER A 69 -18.97 13.88 -7.13
CA SER A 69 -20.17 14.71 -7.36
C SER A 69 -20.29 15.90 -6.41
N THR A 70 -19.50 15.97 -5.34
CA THR A 70 -19.47 17.11 -4.44
C THR A 70 -18.82 18.35 -5.07
N TRP A 71 -17.94 18.17 -6.06
CA TRP A 71 -17.10 19.23 -6.65
C TRP A 71 -16.32 20.04 -5.60
N ASN A 72 -16.13 19.47 -4.41
CA ASN A 72 -15.46 20.11 -3.29
C ASN A 72 -14.04 19.55 -3.15
N MET A 73 -13.06 20.30 -3.65
CA MET A 73 -11.65 19.89 -3.63
C MET A 73 -11.08 19.80 -2.22
N GLU A 74 -11.55 20.63 -1.28
CA GLU A 74 -11.10 20.62 0.11
C GLU A 74 -11.53 19.31 0.77
N LEU A 75 -12.81 18.94 0.62
CA LEU A 75 -13.35 17.68 1.14
C LEU A 75 -12.61 16.45 0.57
N VAL A 76 -12.32 16.47 -0.74
CA VAL A 76 -11.56 15.37 -1.37
C VAL A 76 -10.14 15.27 -0.80
N ASN A 77 -9.51 16.40 -0.55
CA ASN A 77 -8.18 16.45 0.06
C ASN A 77 -8.19 15.94 1.51
N GLU A 78 -9.16 16.32 2.32
CA GLU A 78 -9.34 15.82 3.69
C GLU A 78 -9.53 14.30 3.69
N LEU A 79 -10.40 13.78 2.82
CA LEU A 79 -10.61 12.35 2.67
C LEU A 79 -9.31 11.62 2.31
N GLY A 80 -8.51 12.17 1.40
CA GLY A 80 -7.21 11.62 1.04
C GLY A 80 -6.23 11.61 2.22
N GLN A 81 -6.25 12.65 3.06
CA GLN A 81 -5.43 12.71 4.27
C GLN A 81 -5.84 11.63 5.29
N GLU A 82 -7.15 11.45 5.51
CA GLU A 82 -7.65 10.43 6.42
C GLU A 82 -7.34 9.01 5.95
N LEU A 83 -7.47 8.73 4.65
CA LEU A 83 -7.02 7.46 4.06
C LEU A 83 -5.52 7.22 4.31
N GLY A 84 -4.70 8.25 4.10
CA GLY A 84 -3.26 8.18 4.34
C GLY A 84 -2.93 7.94 5.82
N ASN A 85 -3.65 8.59 6.74
CA ASN A 85 -3.50 8.40 8.18
C ASN A 85 -3.88 6.98 8.60
N GLU A 86 -5.00 6.47 8.10
CA GLU A 86 -5.44 5.10 8.37
C GLU A 86 -4.43 4.07 7.86
N ALA A 87 -3.89 4.26 6.66
CA ALA A 87 -2.85 3.40 6.11
C ALA A 87 -1.61 3.37 7.00
N LYS A 88 -1.16 4.52 7.50
CA LYS A 88 -0.03 4.60 8.44
C LYS A 88 -0.30 3.87 9.75
N VAL A 89 -1.48 4.07 10.34
CA VAL A 89 -1.88 3.38 11.59
C VAL A 89 -1.91 1.86 11.41
N LYS A 90 -2.24 1.39 10.22
CA LYS A 90 -2.21 -0.04 9.86
C LYS A 90 -0.82 -0.53 9.45
N SER A 91 0.19 0.31 9.55
CA SER A 91 1.59 0.03 9.15
C SER A 91 1.72 -0.32 7.67
N CYS A 92 0.83 0.17 6.83
CA CYS A 92 0.94 0.02 5.39
C CYS A 92 1.90 1.09 4.84
N LEU A 93 2.88 0.67 4.05
CA LEU A 93 3.86 1.56 3.43
C LEU A 93 3.51 1.90 1.98
N LEU A 94 2.63 1.11 1.37
CA LEU A 94 2.10 1.35 0.04
C LEU A 94 0.58 1.12 0.06
N TYR A 95 -0.16 2.13 -0.34
CA TYR A 95 -1.60 2.06 -0.51
C TYR A 95 -1.95 2.33 -1.97
N THR A 96 -2.72 1.44 -2.55
CA THR A 96 -3.16 1.56 -3.94
C THR A 96 -4.67 1.47 -4.03
N SER A 97 -5.24 2.10 -5.02
CA SER A 97 -6.65 2.01 -5.37
C SER A 97 -6.77 1.53 -6.82
N PRO A 98 -7.76 0.71 -7.14
CA PRO A 98 -7.99 0.30 -8.53
C PRO A 98 -8.14 1.51 -9.44
N SER A 99 -7.43 1.48 -10.55
CA SER A 99 -7.52 2.49 -11.61
C SER A 99 -8.32 1.94 -12.79
N PRO A 100 -9.05 2.77 -13.54
CA PRO A 100 -9.65 2.34 -14.81
C PRO A 100 -8.66 1.74 -15.81
N ARG A 101 -7.34 2.01 -15.61
CA ARG A 101 -6.27 1.42 -16.43
C ARG A 101 -5.94 -0.02 -16.06
N ASP A 102 -6.39 -0.49 -14.89
CA ASP A 102 -6.14 -1.84 -14.38
C ASP A 102 -7.22 -2.83 -14.84
N ALA A 103 -8.21 -2.35 -15.57
CA ALA A 103 -9.32 -3.12 -16.11
C ALA A 103 -9.02 -3.70 -17.50
#